data_f95fdc0a2045a0d3f3b0bce91dcbf1fe
#
_entry.id   f95fdc0a2045a0d3f3b0bce91dcbf1fe
#
_cell.length_a   1.000
_cell.length_b   1.000
_cell.length_c   1.000
_cell.angle_alpha   90.00
_cell.angle_beta   90.00
_cell.angle_gamma   90.00
#
_symmetry.space_group_name_H-M   'P 1'
#
loop_
_entity.id
_entity.type
_entity.pdbx_description
1 polymer ?
#
loop_
_entity_poly.entity_id
_entity_poly.type
_entity_poly.pdbx_seq_one_letter_code
_entity_poly.pdbx_strand_id
1 'polypeptide(L)'
;QIGFVPQKGVLFSGTIASNLRFGNPDASDAEVQQAAEIAQAMEFIQEKPDRFDSTIAQGGTNVSGGQKQRLTIARAIAKHPKVFVFDDSFSALDLKTDAALRKALGEQVQDSTMIIVAQRISTILHADQILVLEEGKIVGKGTHEELLKNCEVYQQIAKSQLSPSELGLEETPEEGAMTDGE
;
A
#
# COMPACT_ATOMS: atom_id res chain seq x y z
N GLN A 1 -13.71 15.30 -1.88
CA GLN A 1 -12.91 14.72 -2.94
C GLN A 1 -11.64 13.98 -2.45
N ILE A 2 -11.71 13.45 -1.23
CA ILE A 2 -10.65 12.65 -0.61
C ILE A 2 -11.12 11.18 -0.59
N GLY A 3 -10.28 10.26 -1.03
CA GLY A 3 -10.40 8.82 -0.85
C GLY A 3 -9.58 8.41 0.36
N PHE A 4 -10.22 8.05 1.47
CA PHE A 4 -9.53 7.61 2.68
C PHE A 4 -9.61 6.10 2.83
N VAL A 5 -8.47 5.47 3.05
CA VAL A 5 -8.36 4.04 3.33
C VAL A 5 -7.75 3.88 4.72
N PRO A 6 -8.54 3.47 5.72
CA PRO A 6 -8.06 3.30 7.09
C PRO A 6 -7.16 2.06 7.22
N GLN A 7 -6.37 2.02 8.29
CA GLN A 7 -5.50 0.90 8.64
C GLN A 7 -6.26 -0.43 8.73
N LYS A 8 -7.46 -0.41 9.31
CA LYS A 8 -8.36 -1.56 9.34
C LYS A 8 -9.52 -1.32 8.39
N GLY A 9 -9.57 -2.11 7.31
CA GLY A 9 -10.66 -2.03 6.34
C GLY A 9 -12.02 -2.25 7.00
N VAL A 10 -13.01 -1.44 6.59
CA VAL A 10 -14.39 -1.53 7.05
C VAL A 10 -15.29 -1.77 5.84
N LEU A 11 -16.14 -2.81 5.93
CA LEU A 11 -17.17 -3.10 4.93
C LEU A 11 -18.56 -3.04 5.56
N PHE A 12 -19.53 -2.65 4.75
CA PHE A 12 -20.93 -2.58 5.13
C PHE A 12 -21.68 -3.82 4.68
N SER A 13 -22.78 -4.14 5.35
CA SER A 13 -23.70 -5.18 4.89
C SER A 13 -24.24 -4.83 3.51
N GLY A 14 -24.33 -5.82 2.63
CA GLY A 14 -24.78 -5.65 1.25
C GLY A 14 -24.02 -6.56 0.31
N THR A 15 -23.75 -6.13 -0.91
CA THR A 15 -22.95 -6.85 -1.89
C THR A 15 -21.54 -6.26 -2.02
N ILE A 16 -20.64 -6.95 -2.71
CA ILE A 16 -19.34 -6.40 -3.09
C ILE A 16 -19.57 -5.13 -3.91
N ALA A 17 -20.42 -5.19 -4.95
CA ALA A 17 -20.73 -4.04 -5.80
C ALA A 17 -21.25 -2.84 -4.99
N SER A 18 -22.19 -3.05 -4.06
CA SER A 18 -22.72 -1.97 -3.24
C SER A 18 -21.66 -1.35 -2.33
N ASN A 19 -20.72 -2.14 -1.84
CA ASN A 19 -19.59 -1.67 -1.06
C ASN A 19 -18.64 -0.80 -1.88
N LEU A 20 -18.33 -1.17 -3.13
CA LEU A 20 -17.47 -0.39 -4.00
C LEU A 20 -18.13 0.93 -4.41
N ARG A 21 -19.44 0.90 -4.67
CA ARG A 21 -20.23 2.10 -5.02
C ARG A 21 -20.54 3.02 -3.84
N PHE A 22 -20.19 2.63 -2.62
CA PHE A 22 -20.51 3.45 -1.43
C PHE A 22 -19.95 4.88 -1.51
N GLY A 23 -18.77 5.04 -2.13
CA GLY A 23 -18.13 6.36 -2.32
C GLY A 23 -18.58 7.12 -3.58
N ASN A 24 -19.16 6.39 -4.54
CA ASN A 24 -19.69 6.91 -5.81
C ASN A 24 -20.87 6.03 -6.25
N PRO A 25 -22.11 6.37 -5.84
CA PRO A 25 -23.30 5.58 -6.19
C PRO A 25 -23.56 5.46 -7.69
N ASP A 26 -23.10 6.42 -8.48
CA ASP A 26 -23.28 6.49 -9.94
C ASP A 26 -22.17 5.76 -10.72
N ALA A 27 -21.20 5.14 -10.02
CA ALA A 27 -20.13 4.38 -10.69
C ALA A 27 -20.72 3.25 -11.56
N SER A 28 -20.33 3.23 -12.82
CA SER A 28 -20.69 2.18 -13.77
C SER A 28 -20.08 0.81 -13.37
N ASP A 29 -20.60 -0.27 -13.94
CA ASP A 29 -20.04 -1.61 -13.71
C ASP A 29 -18.57 -1.69 -14.15
N ALA A 30 -18.21 -1.01 -15.23
CA ALA A 30 -16.83 -0.95 -15.74
C ALA A 30 -15.89 -0.25 -14.75
N GLU A 31 -16.31 0.87 -14.16
CA GLU A 31 -15.51 1.59 -13.14
C GLU A 31 -15.35 0.77 -11.86
N VAL A 32 -16.41 0.07 -11.43
CA VAL A 32 -16.37 -0.85 -10.27
C VAL A 32 -15.41 -2.00 -10.55
N GLN A 33 -15.45 -2.59 -11.75
CA GLN A 33 -14.54 -3.65 -12.15
C GLN A 33 -13.10 -3.14 -12.21
N GLN A 34 -12.85 -2.02 -12.85
CA GLN A 34 -11.51 -1.42 -12.93
C GLN A 34 -10.94 -1.12 -11.54
N ALA A 35 -11.75 -0.57 -10.64
CA ALA A 35 -11.34 -0.32 -9.26
C ALA A 35 -10.95 -1.62 -8.51
N ALA A 36 -11.69 -2.70 -8.75
CA ALA A 36 -11.38 -4.02 -8.19
C ALA A 36 -10.10 -4.62 -8.80
N GLU A 37 -9.84 -4.41 -10.09
CA GLU A 37 -8.62 -4.83 -10.77
C GLU A 37 -7.39 -4.11 -10.22
N ILE A 38 -7.44 -2.79 -10.11
CA ILE A 38 -6.37 -1.97 -9.52
C ILE A 38 -6.08 -2.43 -8.09
N ALA A 39 -7.14 -2.65 -7.29
CA ALA A 39 -7.04 -3.10 -5.90
C ALA A 39 -6.63 -4.58 -5.74
N GLN A 40 -6.31 -5.29 -6.82
CA GLN A 40 -5.95 -6.72 -6.82
C GLN A 40 -7.05 -7.61 -6.20
N ALA A 41 -8.32 -7.22 -6.37
CA ALA A 41 -9.45 -7.90 -5.76
C ALA A 41 -10.16 -8.89 -6.70
N MET A 42 -9.88 -8.84 -8.00
CA MET A 42 -10.63 -9.60 -9.01
C MET A 42 -10.54 -11.11 -8.83
N GLU A 43 -9.36 -11.64 -8.46
CA GLU A 43 -9.16 -13.09 -8.29
C GLU A 43 -10.20 -13.67 -7.33
N PHE A 44 -10.23 -13.17 -6.09
CA PHE A 44 -11.16 -13.71 -5.09
C PHE A 44 -12.64 -13.34 -5.36
N ILE A 45 -12.90 -12.22 -6.08
CA ILE A 45 -14.26 -11.88 -6.50
C ILE A 45 -14.77 -12.90 -7.52
N GLN A 46 -13.96 -13.31 -8.49
CA GLN A 46 -14.31 -14.28 -9.52
C GLN A 46 -14.52 -15.69 -8.98
N GLU A 47 -13.84 -16.04 -7.89
CA GLU A 47 -14.03 -17.33 -7.19
C GLU A 47 -15.36 -17.43 -6.45
N LYS A 48 -16.03 -16.30 -6.18
CA LYS A 48 -17.33 -16.32 -5.52
C LYS A 48 -18.45 -16.66 -6.50
N PRO A 49 -19.47 -17.44 -6.07
CA PRO A 49 -20.58 -17.85 -6.95
C PRO A 49 -21.29 -16.67 -7.62
N ASP A 50 -21.58 -15.63 -6.86
CA ASP A 50 -22.31 -14.44 -7.32
C ASP A 50 -21.39 -13.27 -7.66
N ARG A 51 -20.06 -13.47 -7.71
CA ARG A 51 -19.06 -12.46 -8.06
C ARG A 51 -19.31 -11.14 -7.30
N PHE A 52 -19.56 -10.04 -8.03
CA PHE A 52 -19.81 -8.72 -7.44
C PHE A 52 -21.11 -8.65 -6.64
N ASP A 53 -22.09 -9.52 -6.90
CA ASP A 53 -23.34 -9.60 -6.16
C ASP A 53 -23.23 -10.46 -4.89
N SER A 54 -22.06 -11.06 -4.66
CA SER A 54 -21.80 -11.84 -3.45
C SER A 54 -21.98 -11.00 -2.19
N THR A 55 -22.69 -11.58 -1.21
CA THR A 55 -23.06 -10.91 0.03
C THR A 55 -21.85 -10.65 0.91
N ILE A 56 -21.75 -9.46 1.44
CA ILE A 56 -20.84 -9.04 2.51
C ILE A 56 -21.65 -8.92 3.81
N ALA A 57 -21.25 -9.68 4.82
CA ALA A 57 -21.82 -9.57 6.15
C ALA A 57 -21.38 -8.27 6.84
N GLN A 58 -22.11 -7.88 7.87
CA GLN A 58 -21.79 -6.67 8.65
C GLN A 58 -20.33 -6.70 9.13
N GLY A 59 -19.62 -5.61 8.87
CA GLY A 59 -18.20 -5.49 9.20
C GLY A 59 -17.27 -6.39 8.38
N GLY A 60 -17.78 -7.08 7.34
CA GLY A 60 -16.99 -7.97 6.48
C GLY A 60 -16.49 -9.22 7.19
N THR A 61 -17.29 -9.81 8.09
CA THR A 61 -16.89 -11.00 8.86
C THR A 61 -16.76 -12.27 8.03
N ASN A 62 -17.32 -12.29 6.83
CA ASN A 62 -17.27 -13.40 5.88
C ASN A 62 -16.19 -13.27 4.78
N VAL A 63 -15.25 -12.34 4.96
CA VAL A 63 -14.07 -12.16 4.10
C VAL A 63 -12.80 -12.07 4.94
N SER A 64 -11.65 -12.46 4.37
CA SER A 64 -10.37 -12.36 5.07
C SER A 64 -9.94 -10.90 5.29
N GLY A 65 -8.98 -10.66 6.19
CA GLY A 65 -8.44 -9.32 6.43
C GLY A 65 -7.89 -8.66 5.18
N GLY A 66 -7.10 -9.41 4.39
CA GLY A 66 -6.54 -8.92 3.12
C GLY A 66 -7.61 -8.67 2.05
N GLN A 67 -8.64 -9.52 1.95
CA GLN A 67 -9.78 -9.29 1.05
C GLN A 67 -10.57 -8.04 1.45
N LYS A 68 -10.83 -7.87 2.77
CA LYS A 68 -11.49 -6.69 3.30
C LYS A 68 -10.71 -5.41 2.98
N GLN A 69 -9.39 -5.44 3.15
CA GLN A 69 -8.54 -4.30 2.85
C GLN A 69 -8.56 -3.96 1.35
N ARG A 70 -8.43 -4.97 0.47
CA ARG A 70 -8.50 -4.76 -0.99
C ARG A 70 -9.84 -4.18 -1.43
N LEU A 71 -10.97 -4.63 -0.88
CA LEU A 71 -12.28 -4.05 -1.16
C LEU A 71 -12.42 -2.62 -0.64
N THR A 72 -11.80 -2.30 0.52
CA THR A 72 -11.78 -0.93 1.04
C THR A 72 -10.97 0.00 0.14
N ILE A 73 -9.84 -0.48 -0.38
CA ILE A 73 -9.02 0.24 -1.37
C ILE A 73 -9.79 0.43 -2.69
N ALA A 74 -10.43 -0.64 -3.22
CA ALA A 74 -11.26 -0.56 -4.42
C ALA A 74 -12.38 0.48 -4.30
N ARG A 75 -13.05 0.55 -3.14
CA ARG A 75 -14.04 1.59 -2.84
C ARG A 75 -13.47 3.00 -2.94
N ALA A 76 -12.27 3.22 -2.43
CA ALA A 76 -11.62 4.52 -2.51
C ALA A 76 -11.25 4.87 -3.96
N ILE A 77 -10.81 3.89 -4.76
CA ILE A 77 -10.48 4.07 -6.18
C ILE A 77 -11.75 4.39 -7.00
N ALA A 78 -12.85 3.64 -6.81
CA ALA A 78 -14.11 3.85 -7.51
C ALA A 78 -14.73 5.25 -7.28
N LYS A 79 -14.28 5.96 -6.25
CA LYS A 79 -14.67 7.34 -5.96
C LYS A 79 -13.99 8.37 -6.88
N HIS A 80 -12.93 8.00 -7.59
CA HIS A 80 -12.09 8.90 -8.41
C HIS A 80 -11.67 10.18 -7.66
N PRO A 81 -11.04 10.07 -6.48
CA PRO A 81 -10.70 11.23 -5.68
C PRO A 81 -9.48 11.97 -6.24
N LYS A 82 -9.37 13.29 -5.95
CA LYS A 82 -8.16 14.08 -6.24
C LYS A 82 -7.02 13.79 -5.29
N VAL A 83 -7.33 13.32 -4.07
CA VAL A 83 -6.35 12.97 -3.04
C VAL A 83 -6.71 11.64 -2.43
N PHE A 84 -5.77 10.70 -2.43
CA PHE A 84 -5.85 9.48 -1.65
C PHE A 84 -5.10 9.65 -0.32
N VAL A 85 -5.65 9.10 0.75
CA VAL A 85 -4.96 8.95 2.03
C VAL A 85 -5.02 7.48 2.42
N PHE A 86 -3.86 6.84 2.45
CA PHE A 86 -3.68 5.46 2.88
C PHE A 86 -3.03 5.45 4.27
N ASP A 87 -3.80 5.08 5.29
CA ASP A 87 -3.32 5.01 6.66
C ASP A 87 -2.88 3.57 6.98
N ASP A 88 -1.57 3.30 6.82
CA ASP A 88 -0.94 1.97 6.99
C ASP A 88 -1.71 0.82 6.32
N SER A 89 -2.34 1.14 5.19
CA SER A 89 -3.35 0.28 4.55
C SER A 89 -2.76 -0.92 3.81
N PHE A 90 -1.45 -0.92 3.57
CA PHE A 90 -0.74 -1.97 2.84
C PHE A 90 -0.18 -3.06 3.76
N SER A 91 -0.08 -2.79 5.06
CA SER A 91 0.51 -3.72 6.04
C SER A 91 -0.29 -5.03 6.20
N ALA A 92 -1.59 -5.00 5.91
CA ALA A 92 -2.47 -6.17 5.95
C ALA A 92 -2.38 -7.08 4.71
N LEU A 93 -1.59 -6.69 3.70
CA LEU A 93 -1.41 -7.42 2.45
C LEU A 93 -0.10 -8.22 2.48
N ASP A 94 -0.09 -9.36 1.77
CA ASP A 94 1.15 -10.06 1.49
C ASP A 94 2.04 -9.25 0.52
N LEU A 95 3.33 -9.52 0.52
CA LEU A 95 4.32 -8.73 -0.22
C LEU A 95 4.05 -8.69 -1.73
N LYS A 96 3.56 -9.80 -2.32
CA LYS A 96 3.27 -9.89 -3.75
C LYS A 96 2.06 -9.02 -4.12
N THR A 97 1.00 -9.13 -3.36
CA THR A 97 -0.23 -8.32 -3.54
C THR A 97 0.05 -6.83 -3.31
N ASP A 98 0.82 -6.48 -2.28
CA ASP A 98 1.24 -5.10 -2.00
C ASP A 98 2.03 -4.50 -3.18
N ALA A 99 3.04 -5.21 -3.69
CA ALA A 99 3.83 -4.74 -4.82
C ALA A 99 3.00 -4.56 -6.10
N ALA A 100 2.12 -5.52 -6.42
CA ALA A 100 1.23 -5.45 -7.58
C ALA A 100 0.24 -4.29 -7.47
N LEU A 101 -0.35 -4.09 -6.29
CA LEU A 101 -1.28 -2.99 -6.02
C LEU A 101 -0.60 -1.62 -6.18
N ARG A 102 0.57 -1.42 -5.58
CA ARG A 102 1.31 -0.15 -5.68
C ARG A 102 1.71 0.15 -7.12
N LYS A 103 2.13 -0.86 -7.89
CA LYS A 103 2.41 -0.72 -9.31
C LYS A 103 1.16 -0.27 -10.07
N ALA A 104 0.03 -0.95 -9.87
CA ALA A 104 -1.23 -0.61 -10.53
C ALA A 104 -1.73 0.80 -10.15
N LEU A 105 -1.60 1.21 -8.89
CA LEU A 105 -1.90 2.58 -8.45
C LEU A 105 -1.02 3.61 -9.18
N GLY A 106 0.28 3.40 -9.27
CA GLY A 106 1.21 4.31 -9.95
C GLY A 106 0.94 4.43 -11.45
N GLU A 107 0.50 3.36 -12.12
CA GLU A 107 0.23 3.35 -13.55
C GLU A 107 -1.16 3.91 -13.91
N GLN A 108 -2.17 3.67 -13.09
CA GLN A 108 -3.57 3.91 -13.43
C GLN A 108 -4.23 5.07 -12.67
N VAL A 109 -3.57 5.62 -11.65
CA VAL A 109 -4.09 6.71 -10.81
C VAL A 109 -3.11 7.89 -10.80
N GLN A 110 -2.76 8.39 -12.01
CA GLN A 110 -1.74 9.43 -12.18
C GLN A 110 -2.21 10.85 -11.86
N ASP A 111 -3.52 11.12 -11.96
CA ASP A 111 -4.10 12.46 -11.78
C ASP A 111 -4.45 12.79 -10.31
N SER A 112 -3.97 11.99 -9.37
CA SER A 112 -4.30 12.13 -7.94
C SER A 112 -3.04 12.23 -7.09
N THR A 113 -3.10 13.01 -6.03
CA THR A 113 -2.06 13.03 -5.00
C THR A 113 -2.27 11.85 -4.05
N MET A 114 -1.21 11.10 -3.74
CA MET A 114 -1.25 10.01 -2.77
C MET A 114 -0.50 10.39 -1.51
N ILE A 115 -1.16 10.36 -0.37
CA ILE A 115 -0.57 10.49 0.97
C ILE A 115 -0.58 9.09 1.59
N ILE A 116 0.60 8.56 1.88
CA ILE A 116 0.76 7.20 2.39
C ILE A 116 1.42 7.27 3.76
N VAL A 117 0.72 6.86 4.80
CA VAL A 117 1.32 6.55 6.10
C VAL A 117 1.79 5.10 6.05
N ALA A 118 3.07 4.87 6.24
CA ALA A 118 3.68 3.56 6.14
C ALA A 118 4.68 3.30 7.26
N GLN A 119 4.73 2.04 7.68
CA GLN A 119 5.75 1.53 8.60
C GLN A 119 6.87 0.80 7.86
N ARG A 120 6.65 0.42 6.59
CA ARG A 120 7.64 -0.27 5.76
C ARG A 120 8.30 0.71 4.80
N ILE A 121 9.61 0.78 4.83
CA ILE A 121 10.40 1.59 3.88
C ILE A 121 10.11 1.20 2.43
N SER A 122 9.98 -0.11 2.14
CA SER A 122 9.66 -0.61 0.80
C SER A 122 8.37 -0.03 0.20
N THR A 123 7.44 0.42 1.04
CA THR A 123 6.18 1.04 0.58
C THR A 123 6.40 2.46 0.03
N ILE A 124 7.41 3.17 0.50
CA ILE A 124 7.64 4.59 0.23
C ILE A 124 8.94 4.88 -0.52
N LEU A 125 9.69 3.85 -0.92
CA LEU A 125 10.99 4.01 -1.61
C LEU A 125 10.94 4.98 -2.81
N HIS A 126 9.86 4.94 -3.57
CA HIS A 126 9.67 5.73 -4.79
C HIS A 126 8.73 6.93 -4.60
N ALA A 127 8.49 7.34 -3.36
CA ALA A 127 7.69 8.54 -3.10
C ALA A 127 8.46 9.80 -3.52
N ASP A 128 7.77 10.75 -4.14
CA ASP A 128 8.34 12.05 -4.53
C ASP A 128 8.83 12.83 -3.32
N GLN A 129 8.20 12.63 -2.18
CA GLN A 129 8.57 13.24 -0.90
C GLN A 129 8.21 12.34 0.28
N ILE A 130 9.15 12.18 1.19
CA ILE A 130 8.98 11.46 2.45
C ILE A 130 9.09 12.46 3.60
N LEU A 131 8.18 12.38 4.56
CA LEU A 131 8.24 13.11 5.83
C LEU A 131 8.54 12.10 6.94
N VAL A 132 9.62 12.32 7.67
CA VAL A 132 10.00 11.50 8.83
C VAL A 132 9.50 12.18 10.09
N LEU A 133 8.70 11.45 10.87
CA LEU A 133 8.08 11.94 12.10
C LEU A 133 8.70 11.23 13.31
N GLU A 134 9.08 12.02 14.32
CA GLU A 134 9.53 11.54 15.60
C GLU A 134 8.92 12.43 16.70
N GLU A 135 8.32 11.83 17.72
CA GLU A 135 7.65 12.52 18.82
C GLU A 135 6.70 13.66 18.38
N GLY A 136 5.97 13.43 17.27
CA GLY A 136 5.01 14.41 16.72
C GLY A 136 5.66 15.58 15.97
N LYS A 137 6.97 15.54 15.70
CA LYS A 137 7.68 16.56 14.94
C LYS A 137 8.24 15.99 13.64
N ILE A 138 8.33 16.83 12.61
CA ILE A 138 9.02 16.46 11.37
C ILE A 138 10.52 16.63 11.61
N VAL A 139 11.26 15.51 11.59
CA VAL A 139 12.71 15.45 11.78
C VAL A 139 13.47 15.23 10.46
N GLY A 140 12.78 14.89 9.39
CA GLY A 140 13.34 14.73 8.05
C GLY A 140 12.31 14.96 6.96
N LYS A 141 12.76 15.52 5.84
CA LYS A 141 11.95 15.76 4.64
C LYS A 141 12.84 15.63 3.41
N GLY A 142 12.44 14.82 2.44
CA GLY A 142 13.18 14.61 1.19
C GLY A 142 12.78 13.31 0.49
N THR A 143 13.55 12.92 -0.50
CA THR A 143 13.47 11.60 -1.14
C THR A 143 14.15 10.53 -0.28
N HIS A 144 14.00 9.26 -0.64
CA HIS A 144 14.68 8.15 0.02
C HIS A 144 16.22 8.37 0.07
N GLU A 145 16.83 8.71 -1.06
CA GLU A 145 18.27 8.93 -1.16
C GLU A 145 18.77 10.12 -0.33
N GLU A 146 18.00 11.22 -0.31
CA GLU A 146 18.33 12.40 0.48
C GLU A 146 18.26 12.10 1.99
N LEU A 147 17.24 11.36 2.42
CA LEU A 147 17.06 11.01 3.82
C LEU A 147 18.07 9.99 4.31
N LEU A 148 18.49 9.05 3.46
CA LEU A 148 19.60 8.15 3.78
C LEU A 148 20.91 8.89 4.04
N LYS A 149 21.12 10.07 3.43
CA LYS A 149 22.32 10.88 3.62
C LYS A 149 22.22 11.83 4.82
N ASN A 150 21.02 12.38 5.08
CA ASN A 150 20.88 13.58 5.90
C ASN A 150 19.95 13.39 7.13
N CYS A 151 19.30 12.24 7.31
CA CYS A 151 18.36 12.01 8.41
C CYS A 151 18.71 10.74 9.18
N GLU A 152 19.29 10.91 10.37
CA GLU A 152 19.72 9.78 11.21
C GLU A 152 18.57 8.85 11.59
N VAL A 153 17.40 9.40 11.95
CA VAL A 153 16.20 8.60 12.28
C VAL A 153 15.77 7.75 11.09
N TYR A 154 15.77 8.31 9.88
CA TYR A 154 15.45 7.57 8.68
C TYR A 154 16.46 6.46 8.38
N GLN A 155 17.76 6.76 8.55
CA GLN A 155 18.82 5.77 8.36
C GLN A 155 18.66 4.57 9.32
N GLN A 156 18.32 4.81 10.58
CA GLN A 156 18.10 3.76 11.56
C GLN A 156 16.93 2.87 11.17
N ILE A 157 15.80 3.46 10.73
CA ILE A 157 14.63 2.72 10.26
C ILE A 157 15.00 1.91 9.00
N ALA A 158 15.67 2.52 8.04
CA ALA A 158 16.06 1.88 6.79
C ALA A 158 17.00 0.68 7.03
N LYS A 159 18.04 0.85 7.86
CA LYS A 159 18.98 -0.22 8.23
C LYS A 159 18.32 -1.40 8.94
N SER A 160 17.20 -1.18 9.62
CA SER A 160 16.45 -2.25 10.29
C SER A 160 15.56 -3.06 9.33
N GLN A 161 15.30 -2.56 8.11
CA GLN A 161 14.31 -3.13 7.20
C GLN A 161 14.87 -3.51 5.83
N LEU A 162 15.96 -2.88 5.39
CA LEU A 162 16.57 -3.08 4.08
C LEU A 162 17.89 -3.83 4.20
N SER A 163 18.20 -4.63 3.20
CA SER A 163 19.51 -5.30 3.07
C SER A 163 20.63 -4.29 2.73
N PRO A 164 21.91 -4.62 2.97
CA PRO A 164 23.01 -3.76 2.60
C PRO A 164 23.01 -3.35 1.13
N SER A 165 22.65 -4.26 0.22
CA SER A 165 22.53 -3.99 -1.21
C SER A 165 21.43 -2.97 -1.54
N GLU A 166 20.28 -3.04 -0.85
CA GLU A 166 19.18 -2.07 -1.01
C GLU A 166 19.50 -0.69 -0.42
N LEU A 167 20.44 -0.65 0.54
CA LEU A 167 20.95 0.59 1.12
C LEU A 167 22.08 1.23 0.26
N GLY A 168 22.50 0.56 -0.84
CA GLY A 168 23.64 1.01 -1.64
C GLY A 168 24.99 0.86 -0.92
N LEU A 169 25.04 0.04 0.13
CA LEU A 169 26.26 -0.33 0.82
C LEU A 169 26.83 -1.55 0.07
N GLU A 170 27.86 -1.35 -0.75
CA GLU A 170 28.63 -2.46 -1.32
C GLU A 170 29.19 -3.31 -0.16
N GLU A 171 28.99 -4.62 -0.22
CA GLU A 171 29.70 -5.54 0.65
C GLU A 171 31.19 -5.40 0.31
N THR A 172 31.98 -4.77 1.18
CA THR A 172 33.43 -4.90 1.13
C THR A 172 33.73 -6.39 1.29
N PRO A 173 34.41 -7.05 0.32
CA PRO A 173 34.82 -8.44 0.52
C PRO A 173 35.68 -8.49 1.78
N GLU A 174 35.30 -9.32 2.74
CA GLU A 174 36.18 -9.64 3.86
C GLU A 174 37.51 -10.13 3.25
N GLU A 175 38.58 -9.37 3.47
CA GLU A 175 39.91 -9.80 3.20
C GLU A 175 40.12 -11.13 3.94
N GLY A 176 40.20 -12.19 3.12
CA GLY A 176 40.44 -13.53 3.61
C GLY A 176 41.69 -13.51 4.46
N ALA A 177 41.54 -13.89 5.71
CA ALA A 177 42.64 -14.20 6.60
C ALA A 177 43.53 -15.23 5.92
N MET A 178 44.66 -14.78 5.40
CA MET A 178 45.80 -15.66 5.09
C MET A 178 46.24 -16.27 6.41
N THR A 179 45.89 -17.50 6.61
CA THR A 179 46.62 -18.34 7.58
C THR A 179 47.82 -18.89 6.86
N ASP A 180 48.95 -18.24 7.05
CA ASP A 180 50.25 -18.87 6.85
C ASP A 180 50.33 -20.08 7.79
N GLY A 181 50.42 -21.25 7.18
CA GLY A 181 50.73 -22.49 7.86
C GLY A 181 52.13 -22.95 7.48
N GLU A 182 53.03 -22.95 8.39
CA GLU A 182 54.22 -23.79 8.39
C GLU A 182 53.85 -25.26 8.65
#